data_2ce9aacf03ffb52f30c2a4ca15f8fa8a
#
_entry.id   2ce9aacf03ffb52f30c2a4ca15f8fa8a
#
_cell.length_a   1.000
_cell.length_b   1.000
_cell.length_c   1.000
_cell.angle_alpha   90.00
_cell.angle_beta   90.00
_cell.angle_gamma   90.00
#
_symmetry.space_group_name_H-M   'P 1'
#
loop_
_entity.id
_entity.type
_entity.pdbx_description
1 polymer ?
#
loop_
_entity_poly.entity_id
_entity_poly.type
_entity_poly.pdbx_seq_one_letter_code
_entity_poly.pdbx_strand_id
1 'polypeptide(L)'
;MVKQEGKILVLDDEKIAWDSVRRILEPKYSVHVSHSVPDALNMLHNGGFDVMITDLKMPHARNLKTMESVSEVDPNISFIVITEFSTVDSAVETMKSGVADYVTKPFTPEQLTDLVDRVLENRKIRLDKNFRDQRFEELKRKISSTLNLKEVLKLIVEGIVTMTRVKGATLSLLDKDREMLRVYAYSGLSKEYVNKGPLDSSKSIGDSLKMGKDVWVENAATDPRLQYPTEAVREGIFSILSLPLIVRGVVIGCLRVYTGEVRSFSKDEIDFLHGFADQAAIAIENARSYEDVMDEYEVIKDDLWDFFDPYGYL
;
A
#
# COMPACT_ATOMS: atom_id res chain seq x y z
N MET A 1 29.75 1.33 18.04
CA MET A 1 29.05 0.07 17.74
C MET A 1 28.52 0.19 16.33
N VAL A 2 28.96 -0.66 15.41
CA VAL A 2 28.39 -0.72 14.04
C VAL A 2 26.95 -1.21 14.18
N LYS A 3 25.99 -0.46 13.65
CA LYS A 3 24.57 -0.84 13.65
C LYS A 3 24.45 -2.06 12.75
N GLN A 4 24.18 -3.25 13.31
CA GLN A 4 23.95 -4.46 12.52
C GLN A 4 22.67 -4.31 11.70
N GLU A 5 22.75 -4.61 10.40
CA GLU A 5 21.69 -4.29 9.42
C GLU A 5 20.59 -5.35 9.35
N GLY A 6 20.72 -6.49 10.06
CA GLY A 6 19.72 -7.56 10.10
C GLY A 6 20.13 -8.70 11.00
N LYS A 7 19.17 -9.56 11.38
CA LYS A 7 19.36 -10.73 12.24
C LYS A 7 19.16 -12.01 11.45
N ILE A 8 20.22 -12.80 11.33
CA ILE A 8 20.29 -14.00 10.49
C ILE A 8 20.39 -15.23 11.37
N LEU A 9 19.56 -16.23 11.08
CA LEU A 9 19.66 -17.56 11.64
C LEU A 9 20.25 -18.51 10.59
N VAL A 10 21.37 -19.16 10.91
CA VAL A 10 21.98 -20.20 10.08
C VAL A 10 21.62 -21.55 10.67
N LEU A 11 20.95 -22.39 9.89
CA LEU A 11 20.64 -23.77 10.25
C LEU A 11 21.50 -24.72 9.41
N ASP A 12 22.50 -25.32 10.04
CA ASP A 12 23.41 -26.26 9.40
C ASP A 12 24.06 -27.18 10.46
N ASP A 13 24.14 -28.45 10.23
CA ASP A 13 24.76 -29.43 11.13
C ASP A 13 26.26 -29.59 10.91
N GLU A 14 26.80 -29.08 9.78
CA GLU A 14 28.22 -29.15 9.46
C GLU A 14 28.98 -27.91 9.98
N LYS A 15 29.91 -28.14 10.96
CA LYS A 15 30.67 -27.07 11.59
C LYS A 15 31.44 -26.19 10.60
N ILE A 16 32.05 -26.73 9.59
CA ILE A 16 32.86 -26.03 8.60
C ILE A 16 31.98 -25.13 7.73
N ALA A 17 30.77 -25.59 7.38
CA ALA A 17 29.84 -24.85 6.54
C ALA A 17 29.30 -23.61 7.25
N TRP A 18 28.69 -23.76 8.44
CA TRP A 18 28.14 -22.64 9.17
C TRP A 18 29.19 -21.62 9.69
N ASP A 19 30.42 -22.09 10.06
CA ASP A 19 31.50 -21.21 10.49
C ASP A 19 31.97 -20.32 9.34
N SER A 20 32.01 -20.82 8.10
CA SER A 20 32.31 -20.07 6.90
C SER A 20 31.23 -18.98 6.64
N VAL A 21 29.96 -19.35 6.67
CA VAL A 21 28.84 -18.42 6.50
C VAL A 21 28.85 -17.34 7.59
N ARG A 22 29.06 -17.74 8.83
CA ARG A 22 29.14 -16.86 9.97
C ARG A 22 30.27 -15.82 9.81
N ARG A 23 31.49 -16.24 9.47
CA ARG A 23 32.62 -15.34 9.26
C ARG A 23 32.42 -14.30 8.17
N ILE A 24 31.70 -14.70 7.09
CA ILE A 24 31.40 -13.80 5.99
C ILE A 24 30.38 -12.73 6.44
N LEU A 25 29.34 -13.13 7.18
CA LEU A 25 28.20 -12.27 7.46
C LEU A 25 28.30 -11.48 8.77
N GLU A 26 29.03 -11.98 9.80
CA GLU A 26 29.17 -11.34 11.13
C GLU A 26 29.68 -9.90 11.10
N PRO A 27 30.54 -9.47 10.15
CA PRO A 27 30.97 -8.07 10.08
C PRO A 27 29.82 -7.07 9.83
N LYS A 28 28.74 -7.51 9.22
CA LYS A 28 27.61 -6.67 8.81
C LYS A 28 26.30 -7.00 9.54
N TYR A 29 26.07 -8.25 9.91
CA TYR A 29 24.81 -8.76 10.43
C TYR A 29 24.96 -9.42 11.81
N SER A 30 23.85 -9.54 12.54
CA SER A 30 23.77 -10.38 13.75
C SER A 30 23.53 -11.83 13.36
N VAL A 31 24.56 -12.67 13.42
CA VAL A 31 24.48 -14.06 12.97
C VAL A 31 24.35 -14.98 14.16
N HIS A 32 23.33 -15.83 14.15
CA HIS A 32 23.07 -16.89 15.11
C HIS A 32 23.10 -18.24 14.40
N VAL A 33 23.58 -19.27 15.05
CA VAL A 33 23.71 -20.59 14.46
C VAL A 33 22.89 -21.59 15.27
N SER A 34 22.14 -22.42 14.60
CA SER A 34 21.46 -23.59 15.15
C SER A 34 21.91 -24.85 14.41
N HIS A 35 22.01 -25.92 15.13
CA HIS A 35 22.47 -27.23 14.60
C HIS A 35 21.35 -28.25 14.43
N SER A 36 20.11 -27.83 14.78
CA SER A 36 18.94 -28.69 14.65
C SER A 36 17.67 -27.88 14.43
N VAL A 37 16.69 -28.49 13.76
CA VAL A 37 15.37 -27.85 13.53
C VAL A 37 14.67 -27.46 14.84
N PRO A 38 14.60 -28.35 15.88
CA PRO A 38 13.96 -27.94 17.15
C PRO A 38 14.62 -26.73 17.83
N ASP A 39 15.95 -26.65 17.79
CA ASP A 39 16.69 -25.53 18.34
C ASP A 39 16.42 -24.24 17.53
N ALA A 40 16.44 -24.35 16.19
CA ALA A 40 16.08 -23.22 15.32
C ALA A 40 14.68 -22.68 15.60
N LEU A 41 13.68 -23.55 15.76
CA LEU A 41 12.30 -23.15 16.12
C LEU A 41 12.24 -22.47 17.48
N ASN A 42 12.98 -22.97 18.48
CA ASN A 42 13.09 -22.32 19.78
C ASN A 42 13.71 -20.92 19.69
N MET A 43 14.76 -20.76 18.88
CA MET A 43 15.40 -19.46 18.66
C MET A 43 14.44 -18.46 17.97
N LEU A 44 13.67 -18.93 17.00
CA LEU A 44 12.67 -18.13 16.29
C LEU A 44 11.56 -17.61 17.22
N HIS A 45 11.03 -18.46 18.10
CA HIS A 45 10.03 -18.04 19.09
C HIS A 45 10.50 -16.90 20.00
N ASN A 46 11.79 -16.83 20.27
CA ASN A 46 12.37 -15.89 21.23
C ASN A 46 13.08 -14.69 20.58
N GLY A 47 13.15 -14.62 19.23
CA GLY A 47 14.20 -13.84 18.64
C GLY A 47 13.96 -12.86 17.53
N GLY A 48 12.91 -12.89 16.73
CA GLY A 48 12.70 -11.96 15.61
C GLY A 48 13.86 -11.94 14.61
N PHE A 49 14.01 -13.01 13.83
CA PHE A 49 15.00 -13.13 12.75
C PHE A 49 14.44 -12.59 11.44
N ASP A 50 15.32 -12.03 10.61
CA ASP A 50 14.94 -11.50 9.30
C ASP A 50 15.10 -12.55 8.19
N VAL A 51 16.18 -13.30 8.26
CA VAL A 51 16.56 -14.31 7.26
C VAL A 51 16.98 -15.60 7.96
N MET A 52 16.57 -16.73 7.39
CA MET A 52 17.10 -18.03 7.72
C MET A 52 17.89 -18.58 6.55
N ILE A 53 19.14 -18.95 6.79
CA ILE A 53 20.02 -19.60 5.82
C ILE A 53 20.10 -21.09 6.17
N THR A 54 19.81 -21.98 5.22
CA THR A 54 19.85 -23.43 5.44
C THR A 54 20.45 -24.19 4.26
N ASP A 55 21.11 -25.33 4.52
CA ASP A 55 21.53 -26.26 3.48
C ASP A 55 20.41 -27.22 3.13
N LEU A 56 20.27 -27.59 1.85
CA LEU A 56 19.30 -28.57 1.37
C LEU A 56 19.66 -30.03 1.78
N LYS A 57 20.90 -30.30 2.16
CA LYS A 57 21.40 -31.67 2.42
C LYS A 57 21.31 -32.14 3.87
N MET A 58 20.69 -31.36 4.77
CA MET A 58 20.59 -31.81 6.17
C MET A 58 19.85 -33.14 6.30
N PRO A 59 20.46 -34.17 6.93
CA PRO A 59 19.92 -35.55 6.94
C PRO A 59 18.55 -35.71 7.61
N HIS A 60 18.19 -34.81 8.50
CA HIS A 60 16.97 -34.84 9.31
C HIS A 60 15.98 -33.71 8.99
N ALA A 61 16.33 -32.76 8.11
CA ALA A 61 15.46 -31.73 7.61
C ALA A 61 14.94 -32.17 6.23
N ARG A 62 13.72 -32.69 6.16
CA ARG A 62 12.97 -32.72 4.90
C ARG A 62 12.60 -31.26 4.60
N ASN A 63 13.47 -30.60 3.86
CA ASN A 63 13.58 -29.14 3.71
C ASN A 63 12.26 -28.38 3.59
N LEU A 64 11.28 -28.90 2.85
CA LEU A 64 9.95 -28.35 2.74
C LEU A 64 9.22 -28.34 4.09
N LYS A 65 9.23 -29.42 4.85
CA LYS A 65 8.60 -29.48 6.18
C LYS A 65 9.25 -28.58 7.20
N THR A 66 10.57 -28.39 7.14
CA THR A 66 11.28 -27.46 8.01
C THR A 66 10.87 -26.02 7.69
N MET A 67 10.80 -25.65 6.42
CA MET A 67 10.35 -24.34 5.99
C MET A 67 8.89 -24.08 6.37
N GLU A 68 8.01 -25.08 6.21
CA GLU A 68 6.62 -25.01 6.66
C GLU A 68 6.55 -24.75 8.17
N SER A 69 7.25 -25.55 8.99
CA SER A 69 7.27 -25.38 10.45
C SER A 69 7.84 -24.02 10.89
N VAL A 70 8.87 -23.54 10.21
CA VAL A 70 9.44 -22.22 10.47
C VAL A 70 8.47 -21.10 10.07
N SER A 71 7.79 -21.23 8.92
CA SER A 71 6.79 -20.27 8.45
C SER A 71 5.55 -20.22 9.34
N GLU A 72 5.19 -21.33 10.00
CA GLU A 72 4.13 -21.36 11.02
C GLU A 72 4.51 -20.54 12.27
N VAL A 73 5.80 -20.51 12.63
CA VAL A 73 6.31 -19.72 13.78
C VAL A 73 6.51 -18.25 13.40
N ASP A 74 7.13 -18.00 12.25
CA ASP A 74 7.33 -16.64 11.73
C ASP A 74 7.01 -16.56 10.22
N PRO A 75 5.79 -16.16 9.85
CA PRO A 75 5.39 -16.02 8.45
C PRO A 75 6.17 -14.97 7.66
N ASN A 76 6.91 -14.11 8.36
CA ASN A 76 7.65 -13.01 7.75
C ASN A 76 9.13 -13.31 7.53
N ILE A 77 9.64 -14.45 7.99
CA ILE A 77 11.03 -14.84 7.76
C ILE A 77 11.29 -15.08 6.27
N SER A 78 12.49 -14.75 5.79
CA SER A 78 12.91 -15.04 4.43
C SER A 78 13.92 -16.18 4.42
N PHE A 79 13.76 -17.12 3.50
CA PHE A 79 14.67 -18.28 3.38
C PHE A 79 15.70 -18.05 2.30
N ILE A 80 16.97 -18.31 2.63
CA ILE A 80 18.08 -18.46 1.68
C ILE A 80 18.56 -19.91 1.77
N VAL A 81 18.68 -20.53 0.62
CA VAL A 81 19.16 -21.91 0.53
C VAL A 81 20.58 -21.94 0.00
N ILE A 82 21.48 -22.64 0.70
CA ILE A 82 22.82 -22.94 0.21
C ILE A 82 22.81 -24.39 -0.32
N THR A 83 23.23 -24.62 -1.56
CA THR A 83 23.13 -25.92 -2.18
C THR A 83 24.35 -26.27 -3.05
N GLU A 84 24.66 -27.54 -3.19
CA GLU A 84 25.66 -28.01 -4.14
C GLU A 84 25.06 -28.31 -5.54
N PHE A 85 23.73 -28.30 -5.67
CA PHE A 85 23.04 -28.62 -6.92
C PHE A 85 22.91 -27.38 -7.82
N SER A 86 23.45 -27.52 -9.04
CA SER A 86 23.41 -26.46 -10.07
C SER A 86 22.36 -26.74 -11.16
N THR A 87 21.42 -27.67 -10.97
CA THR A 87 20.44 -28.00 -12.01
C THR A 87 19.24 -27.01 -11.93
N VAL A 88 18.81 -26.54 -13.10
CA VAL A 88 17.68 -25.60 -13.24
C VAL A 88 16.41 -26.15 -12.61
N ASP A 89 16.18 -27.46 -12.68
CA ASP A 89 14.98 -28.11 -12.14
C ASP A 89 14.95 -28.07 -10.60
N SER A 90 16.08 -28.24 -9.91
CA SER A 90 16.14 -28.14 -8.45
C SER A 90 15.97 -26.68 -7.95
N ALA A 91 16.48 -25.72 -8.72
CA ALA A 91 16.29 -24.30 -8.43
C ALA A 91 14.82 -23.88 -8.56
N VAL A 92 14.13 -24.34 -9.61
CA VAL A 92 12.71 -24.06 -9.84
C VAL A 92 11.81 -24.68 -8.76
N GLU A 93 12.09 -25.92 -8.33
CA GLU A 93 11.36 -26.54 -7.21
C GLU A 93 11.57 -25.78 -5.89
N THR A 94 12.80 -25.37 -5.63
CA THR A 94 13.15 -24.60 -4.43
C THR A 94 12.45 -23.23 -4.42
N MET A 95 12.38 -22.54 -5.54
CA MET A 95 11.65 -21.26 -5.66
C MET A 95 10.13 -21.43 -5.49
N LYS A 96 9.54 -22.50 -5.99
CA LYS A 96 8.11 -22.81 -5.78
C LYS A 96 7.76 -23.08 -4.32
N SER A 97 8.75 -23.42 -3.50
CA SER A 97 8.59 -23.73 -2.08
C SER A 97 8.63 -22.51 -1.15
N GLY A 98 8.62 -21.27 -1.69
CA GLY A 98 8.61 -20.04 -0.89
C GLY A 98 10.00 -19.56 -0.44
N VAL A 99 11.07 -20.08 -1.04
CA VAL A 99 12.45 -19.62 -0.83
C VAL A 99 12.64 -18.25 -1.48
N ALA A 100 13.22 -17.31 -0.74
CA ALA A 100 13.48 -15.98 -1.26
C ALA A 100 14.58 -15.96 -2.32
N ASP A 101 15.64 -16.77 -2.11
CA ASP A 101 16.74 -16.93 -3.06
C ASP A 101 17.67 -18.10 -2.67
N TYR A 102 18.63 -18.45 -3.52
CA TYR A 102 19.60 -19.51 -3.26
C TYR A 102 21.01 -19.15 -3.75
N VAL A 103 22.02 -19.82 -3.20
CA VAL A 103 23.41 -19.75 -3.66
C VAL A 103 24.00 -21.17 -3.79
N THR A 104 24.76 -21.40 -4.86
CA THR A 104 25.44 -22.67 -5.12
C THR A 104 26.86 -22.70 -4.54
N LYS A 105 27.25 -23.79 -3.91
CA LYS A 105 28.64 -24.03 -3.49
C LYS A 105 29.51 -24.44 -4.71
N PRO A 106 30.75 -23.93 -4.85
CA PRO A 106 31.38 -22.90 -4.00
C PRO A 106 30.90 -21.49 -4.32
N PHE A 107 30.78 -20.63 -3.32
CA PHE A 107 30.42 -19.22 -3.45
C PHE A 107 31.52 -18.31 -2.87
N THR A 108 31.59 -17.06 -3.33
CA THR A 108 32.47 -16.05 -2.75
C THR A 108 31.80 -15.28 -1.60
N PRO A 109 32.58 -14.65 -0.70
CA PRO A 109 32.03 -13.78 0.34
C PRO A 109 31.10 -12.69 -0.18
N GLU A 110 31.45 -12.09 -1.30
CA GLU A 110 30.67 -11.04 -1.96
C GLU A 110 29.33 -11.58 -2.46
N GLN A 111 29.33 -12.75 -3.11
CA GLN A 111 28.09 -13.37 -3.61
C GLN A 111 27.09 -13.63 -2.48
N LEU A 112 27.56 -14.14 -1.33
CA LEU A 112 26.68 -14.41 -0.18
C LEU A 112 26.18 -13.11 0.45
N THR A 113 27.03 -12.10 0.59
CA THR A 113 26.66 -10.81 1.19
C THR A 113 25.65 -10.07 0.32
N ASP A 114 25.89 -9.98 -1.00
CA ASP A 114 24.98 -9.34 -1.97
C ASP A 114 23.61 -10.06 -2.00
N LEU A 115 23.62 -11.39 -1.89
CA LEU A 115 22.39 -12.18 -1.82
C LEU A 115 21.57 -11.83 -0.57
N VAL A 116 22.23 -11.78 0.59
CA VAL A 116 21.57 -11.42 1.87
C VAL A 116 21.04 -10.01 1.83
N ASP A 117 21.80 -9.03 1.30
CA ASP A 117 21.36 -7.65 1.12
C ASP A 117 20.09 -7.56 0.29
N ARG A 118 20.07 -8.22 -0.86
CA ARG A 118 18.93 -8.26 -1.77
C ARG A 118 17.68 -8.87 -1.11
N VAL A 119 17.86 -9.97 -0.37
CA VAL A 119 16.75 -10.66 0.33
C VAL A 119 16.21 -9.79 1.46
N LEU A 120 17.05 -9.12 2.22
CA LEU A 120 16.64 -8.19 3.28
C LEU A 120 15.88 -6.98 2.73
N GLU A 121 16.33 -6.39 1.63
CA GLU A 121 15.64 -5.27 0.98
C GLU A 121 14.27 -5.71 0.43
N ASN A 122 14.19 -6.85 -0.26
CA ASN A 122 12.92 -7.41 -0.74
C ASN A 122 11.96 -7.72 0.42
N ARG A 123 12.47 -8.27 1.53
CA ARG A 123 11.69 -8.52 2.75
C ARG A 123 11.10 -7.22 3.30
N LYS A 124 11.90 -6.18 3.40
CA LYS A 124 11.45 -4.87 3.88
C LYS A 124 10.32 -4.31 3.02
N ILE A 125 10.49 -4.34 1.69
CA ILE A 125 9.45 -3.91 0.73
C ILE A 125 8.16 -4.72 0.94
N ARG A 126 8.26 -6.06 1.09
CA ARG A 126 7.13 -6.95 1.32
C ARG A 126 6.40 -6.63 2.64
N LEU A 127 7.14 -6.42 3.72
CA LEU A 127 6.57 -6.08 5.03
C LEU A 127 5.87 -4.72 5.01
N ASP A 128 6.47 -3.71 4.40
CA ASP A 128 5.87 -2.39 4.23
C ASP A 128 4.57 -2.47 3.41
N LYS A 129 4.54 -3.29 2.36
CA LYS A 129 3.33 -3.54 1.55
C LYS A 129 2.24 -4.22 2.38
N ASN A 130 2.56 -5.33 3.06
CA ASN A 130 1.60 -6.06 3.89
C ASN A 130 1.01 -5.17 4.99
N PHE A 131 1.83 -4.34 5.63
CA PHE A 131 1.38 -3.39 6.65
C PHE A 131 0.43 -2.33 6.07
N ARG A 132 0.70 -1.80 4.88
CA ARG A 132 -0.20 -0.88 4.18
C ARG A 132 -1.53 -1.55 3.85
N ASP A 133 -1.48 -2.77 3.30
CA ASP A 133 -2.67 -3.52 2.91
C ASP A 133 -3.58 -3.82 4.12
N GLN A 134 -3.00 -4.24 5.25
CA GLN A 134 -3.75 -4.45 6.50
C GLN A 134 -4.42 -3.16 7.00
N ARG A 135 -3.69 -2.04 7.00
CA ARG A 135 -4.26 -0.74 7.39
C ARG A 135 -5.37 -0.27 6.46
N PHE A 136 -5.23 -0.55 5.18
CA PHE A 136 -6.27 -0.23 4.20
C PHE A 136 -7.54 -1.06 4.42
N GLU A 137 -7.41 -2.35 4.75
CA GLU A 137 -8.56 -3.20 5.11
C GLU A 137 -9.24 -2.74 6.41
N GLU A 138 -8.49 -2.28 7.41
CA GLU A 138 -9.05 -1.67 8.63
C GLU A 138 -9.82 -0.38 8.31
N LEU A 139 -9.27 0.45 7.41
CA LEU A 139 -9.93 1.67 6.96
C LEU A 139 -11.23 1.37 6.24
N LYS A 140 -11.25 0.39 5.31
CA LYS A 140 -12.47 -0.06 4.62
C LYS A 140 -13.57 -0.46 5.60
N ARG A 141 -13.23 -1.19 6.66
CA ARG A 141 -14.20 -1.57 7.71
C ARG A 141 -14.78 -0.35 8.43
N LYS A 142 -13.95 0.65 8.75
CA LYS A 142 -14.41 1.91 9.34
C LYS A 142 -15.33 2.69 8.40
N ILE A 143 -14.97 2.79 7.12
CA ILE A 143 -15.78 3.42 6.08
C ILE A 143 -17.16 2.75 6.00
N SER A 144 -17.20 1.42 5.94
CA SER A 144 -18.45 0.64 5.83
C SER A 144 -19.36 0.76 7.05
N SER A 145 -18.82 1.10 8.22
CA SER A 145 -19.59 1.30 9.47
C SER A 145 -20.07 2.74 9.67
N THR A 146 -19.66 3.68 8.82
CA THR A 146 -19.97 5.10 8.95
C THR A 146 -21.03 5.51 7.93
N LEU A 147 -22.16 6.05 8.40
CA LEU A 147 -23.26 6.51 7.55
C LEU A 147 -23.09 7.95 7.05
N ASN A 148 -22.20 8.72 7.65
CA ASN A 148 -21.98 10.11 7.30
C ASN A 148 -20.96 10.24 6.16
N LEU A 149 -21.42 10.59 4.97
CA LEU A 149 -20.57 10.76 3.78
C LEU A 149 -19.38 11.70 4.02
N LYS A 150 -19.57 12.83 4.68
CA LYS A 150 -18.50 13.80 4.94
C LYS A 150 -17.40 13.21 5.81
N GLU A 151 -17.77 12.41 6.79
CA GLU A 151 -16.82 11.71 7.67
C GLU A 151 -16.07 10.62 6.90
N VAL A 152 -16.77 9.85 6.07
CA VAL A 152 -16.15 8.83 5.18
C VAL A 152 -15.11 9.46 4.26
N LEU A 153 -15.47 10.54 3.56
CA LEU A 153 -14.54 11.20 2.63
C LEU A 153 -13.32 11.79 3.37
N LYS A 154 -13.52 12.27 4.61
CA LYS A 154 -12.43 12.73 5.46
C LYS A 154 -11.49 11.57 5.86
N LEU A 155 -12.02 10.44 6.30
CA LEU A 155 -11.24 9.24 6.63
C LEU A 155 -10.39 8.76 5.43
N ILE A 156 -10.94 8.85 4.22
CA ILE A 156 -10.24 8.47 3.00
C ILE A 156 -9.01 9.36 2.77
N VAL A 157 -9.15 10.69 2.79
CA VAL A 157 -8.02 11.59 2.55
C VAL A 157 -6.97 11.55 3.67
N GLU A 158 -7.38 11.36 4.93
CA GLU A 158 -6.48 11.14 6.07
C GLU A 158 -5.72 9.82 5.93
N GLY A 159 -6.40 8.75 5.50
CA GLY A 159 -5.81 7.45 5.21
C GLY A 159 -4.74 7.53 4.14
N ILE A 160 -5.01 8.23 3.02
CA ILE A 160 -4.04 8.45 1.95
C ILE A 160 -2.77 9.10 2.49
N VAL A 161 -2.90 10.25 3.18
CA VAL A 161 -1.75 10.99 3.71
C VAL A 161 -0.92 10.14 4.68
N THR A 162 -1.59 9.34 5.52
CA THR A 162 -0.93 8.52 6.52
C THR A 162 -0.20 7.31 5.92
N MET A 163 -0.80 6.68 4.88
CA MET A 163 -0.30 5.41 4.32
C MET A 163 0.66 5.59 3.15
N THR A 164 0.63 6.74 2.45
CA THR A 164 1.45 6.96 1.25
C THR A 164 2.55 8.01 1.41
N ARG A 165 2.66 8.61 2.59
CA ARG A 165 3.66 9.64 2.91
C ARG A 165 3.66 10.83 1.95
N VAL A 166 2.51 11.14 1.34
CA VAL A 166 2.33 12.32 0.50
C VAL A 166 2.10 13.55 1.36
N LYS A 167 2.33 14.74 0.80
CA LYS A 167 2.11 16.01 1.49
C LYS A 167 0.65 16.23 1.84
N GLY A 168 -0.25 15.87 0.92
CA GLY A 168 -1.68 16.04 1.14
C GLY A 168 -2.53 15.37 0.08
N ALA A 169 -3.84 15.33 0.32
CA ALA A 169 -4.84 14.82 -0.61
C ALA A 169 -6.12 15.64 -0.56
N THR A 170 -6.84 15.71 -1.70
CA THR A 170 -8.19 16.28 -1.79
C THR A 170 -9.14 15.38 -2.54
N LEU A 171 -10.37 15.30 -2.08
CA LEU A 171 -11.51 14.75 -2.81
C LEU A 171 -12.39 15.89 -3.28
N SER A 172 -12.59 15.99 -4.59
CA SER A 172 -13.42 17.02 -5.22
C SER A 172 -14.49 16.37 -6.06
N LEU A 173 -15.71 16.90 -6.03
CA LEU A 173 -16.85 16.46 -6.84
C LEU A 173 -17.23 17.52 -7.85
N LEU A 174 -17.70 17.07 -9.01
CA LEU A 174 -18.28 17.92 -10.03
C LEU A 174 -19.61 18.51 -9.53
N ASP A 175 -19.83 19.77 -9.80
CA ASP A 175 -21.13 20.40 -9.60
C ASP A 175 -22.18 19.87 -10.59
N LYS A 176 -23.44 20.34 -10.44
CA LYS A 176 -24.56 19.85 -11.28
C LYS A 176 -24.36 20.11 -12.77
N ASP A 177 -23.71 21.21 -13.11
CA ASP A 177 -23.43 21.63 -14.49
C ASP A 177 -22.15 20.97 -15.05
N ARG A 178 -21.40 20.25 -14.20
CA ARG A 178 -20.13 19.56 -14.52
C ARG A 178 -19.00 20.47 -15.00
N GLU A 179 -19.08 21.75 -14.72
CA GLU A 179 -18.08 22.72 -15.12
C GLU A 179 -17.00 22.93 -14.06
N MET A 180 -17.37 22.79 -12.79
CA MET A 180 -16.47 23.11 -11.68
C MET A 180 -16.36 21.97 -10.68
N LEU A 181 -15.16 21.79 -10.14
CA LEU A 181 -14.87 20.87 -9.06
C LEU A 181 -14.85 21.61 -7.74
N ARG A 182 -15.63 21.11 -6.78
CA ARG A 182 -15.65 21.60 -5.39
C ARG A 182 -14.99 20.59 -4.46
N VAL A 183 -14.13 21.07 -3.57
CA VAL A 183 -13.47 20.23 -2.57
C VAL A 183 -14.46 19.86 -1.47
N TYR A 184 -14.66 18.57 -1.26
CA TYR A 184 -15.52 18.00 -0.21
C TYR A 184 -14.73 17.51 1.00
N ALA A 185 -13.52 17.00 0.78
CA ALA A 185 -12.63 16.58 1.85
C ALA A 185 -11.16 16.84 1.48
N TYR A 186 -10.33 17.09 2.48
CA TYR A 186 -8.89 17.30 2.31
C TYR A 186 -8.12 16.92 3.57
N SER A 187 -6.85 16.61 3.40
CA SER A 187 -5.89 16.36 4.48
C SER A 187 -4.49 16.79 4.07
N GLY A 188 -3.66 17.24 5.03
CA GLY A 188 -2.27 17.61 4.82
C GLY A 188 -2.04 18.93 4.05
N LEU A 189 -3.08 19.73 3.84
CA LEU A 189 -3.04 21.00 3.11
C LEU A 189 -3.60 22.15 3.97
N SER A 190 -3.12 23.38 3.71
CA SER A 190 -3.63 24.57 4.37
C SER A 190 -5.05 24.92 3.91
N LYS A 191 -5.83 25.57 4.78
CA LYS A 191 -7.14 26.09 4.43
C LYS A 191 -7.05 27.16 3.31
N GLU A 192 -5.97 27.92 3.28
CA GLU A 192 -5.72 28.93 2.25
C GLU A 192 -5.59 28.27 0.86
N TYR A 193 -4.81 27.19 0.75
CA TYR A 193 -4.68 26.44 -0.50
C TYR A 193 -5.98 25.78 -0.95
N VAL A 194 -6.73 25.21 -0.03
CA VAL A 194 -8.02 24.56 -0.34
C VAL A 194 -9.06 25.57 -0.82
N ASN A 195 -9.07 26.78 -0.25
CA ASN A 195 -10.02 27.85 -0.58
C ASN A 195 -9.55 28.79 -1.71
N LYS A 196 -8.49 28.45 -2.46
CA LYS A 196 -7.97 29.27 -3.57
C LYS A 196 -8.95 29.54 -4.72
N GLY A 197 -10.04 28.81 -4.74
CA GLY A 197 -11.08 28.86 -5.76
C GLY A 197 -11.42 27.49 -6.34
N PRO A 198 -12.56 27.40 -7.03
CA PRO A 198 -12.97 26.14 -7.67
C PRO A 198 -12.04 25.83 -8.84
N LEU A 199 -11.88 24.52 -9.11
CA LEU A 199 -11.11 24.04 -10.25
C LEU A 199 -12.02 23.92 -11.48
N ASP A 200 -11.61 24.57 -12.55
CA ASP A 200 -12.24 24.44 -13.86
C ASP A 200 -12.01 23.03 -14.42
N SER A 201 -13.10 22.34 -14.74
CA SER A 201 -13.07 20.95 -15.26
C SER A 201 -12.39 20.82 -16.62
N SER A 202 -12.18 21.93 -17.35
CA SER A 202 -11.51 21.93 -18.65
C SER A 202 -9.99 22.13 -18.56
N LYS A 203 -9.46 22.51 -17.39
CA LYS A 203 -8.02 22.77 -17.18
C LYS A 203 -7.30 21.54 -16.58
N SER A 204 -6.33 21.71 -15.77
CA SER A 204 -5.30 20.74 -15.28
C SER A 204 -5.74 19.29 -15.02
N ILE A 205 -7.03 19.05 -14.94
CA ILE A 205 -7.66 17.75 -14.73
C ILE A 205 -8.65 17.38 -15.84
N GLY A 206 -8.73 18.23 -16.88
CA GLY A 206 -9.70 18.05 -17.96
C GLY A 206 -9.65 16.68 -18.61
N ASP A 207 -8.46 16.14 -18.83
CA ASP A 207 -8.28 14.78 -19.37
C ASP A 207 -8.72 13.70 -18.40
N SER A 208 -8.47 13.89 -17.08
CA SER A 208 -8.94 12.94 -16.06
C SER A 208 -10.47 12.92 -16.02
N LEU A 209 -11.12 14.07 -16.07
CA LEU A 209 -12.56 14.17 -15.98
C LEU A 209 -13.29 13.75 -17.26
N LYS A 210 -12.73 14.09 -18.45
CA LYS A 210 -13.35 13.78 -19.74
C LYS A 210 -13.10 12.35 -20.18
N MET A 211 -11.89 11.81 -19.92
CA MET A 211 -11.46 10.51 -20.42
C MET A 211 -11.46 9.41 -19.35
N GLY A 212 -11.71 9.74 -18.08
CA GLY A 212 -11.59 8.79 -16.96
C GLY A 212 -10.17 8.24 -16.80
N LYS A 213 -9.14 9.04 -17.10
CA LYS A 213 -7.72 8.65 -17.01
C LYS A 213 -7.00 9.38 -15.92
N ASP A 214 -5.96 8.76 -15.40
CA ASP A 214 -5.06 9.41 -14.47
C ASP A 214 -4.29 10.56 -15.15
N VAL A 215 -4.14 11.66 -14.44
CA VAL A 215 -3.35 12.81 -14.91
C VAL A 215 -2.27 13.11 -13.90
N TRP A 216 -1.04 13.06 -14.38
CA TRP A 216 0.13 13.40 -13.59
C TRP A 216 0.73 14.74 -14.04
N VAL A 217 0.93 15.62 -13.06
CA VAL A 217 1.68 16.87 -13.16
C VAL A 217 3.02 16.63 -12.45
N GLU A 218 4.09 16.51 -13.23
CA GLU A 218 5.43 16.20 -12.70
C GLU A 218 5.98 17.35 -11.86
N ASN A 219 5.84 18.58 -12.36
CA ASN A 219 6.30 19.78 -11.68
C ASN A 219 5.23 20.86 -11.69
N ALA A 220 4.63 21.12 -10.55
CA ALA A 220 3.55 22.11 -10.39
C ALA A 220 3.99 23.55 -10.67
N ALA A 221 5.28 23.87 -10.56
CA ALA A 221 5.79 25.22 -10.83
C ALA A 221 5.89 25.54 -12.33
N THR A 222 6.02 24.51 -13.19
CA THR A 222 6.32 24.70 -14.62
C THR A 222 5.28 24.11 -15.57
N ASP A 223 4.34 23.28 -15.06
CA ASP A 223 3.31 22.66 -15.90
C ASP A 223 2.25 23.69 -16.30
N PRO A 224 2.12 24.03 -17.61
CA PRO A 224 1.19 25.05 -18.08
C PRO A 224 -0.29 24.68 -17.92
N ARG A 225 -0.58 23.39 -17.66
CA ARG A 225 -1.95 22.91 -17.42
C ARG A 225 -2.47 23.30 -16.04
N LEU A 226 -1.58 23.62 -15.09
CA LEU A 226 -1.99 23.90 -13.72
C LEU A 226 -2.69 25.27 -13.63
N GLN A 227 -3.89 25.28 -13.04
CA GLN A 227 -4.69 26.52 -12.92
C GLN A 227 -4.14 27.48 -11.85
N TYR A 228 -3.56 26.94 -10.77
CA TYR A 228 -3.06 27.70 -9.61
C TYR A 228 -1.60 27.34 -9.29
N PRO A 229 -0.62 27.64 -10.18
CA PRO A 229 0.77 27.25 -9.96
C PRO A 229 1.42 28.03 -8.81
N THR A 230 1.11 29.30 -8.66
CA THR A 230 1.66 30.17 -7.59
C THR A 230 1.22 29.69 -6.21
N GLU A 231 -0.04 29.33 -6.06
CA GLU A 231 -0.62 28.80 -4.82
C GLU A 231 -0.04 27.43 -4.49
N ALA A 232 0.19 26.58 -5.51
CA ALA A 232 0.82 25.28 -5.34
C ALA A 232 2.26 25.41 -4.81
N VAL A 233 3.05 26.29 -5.41
CA VAL A 233 4.44 26.56 -4.97
C VAL A 233 4.46 27.13 -3.55
N ARG A 234 3.58 28.08 -3.22
CA ARG A 234 3.47 28.67 -1.87
C ARG A 234 3.08 27.61 -0.83
N GLU A 235 2.22 26.68 -1.18
CA GLU A 235 1.85 25.53 -0.35
C GLU A 235 2.99 24.49 -0.22
N GLY A 236 4.04 24.57 -1.04
CA GLY A 236 5.12 23.59 -1.11
C GLY A 236 4.69 22.31 -1.80
N ILE A 237 3.86 22.41 -2.83
CA ILE A 237 3.43 21.31 -3.69
C ILE A 237 4.31 21.29 -4.93
N PHE A 238 4.89 20.14 -5.23
CA PHE A 238 5.78 19.98 -6.37
C PHE A 238 5.22 19.04 -7.45
N SER A 239 4.68 17.87 -7.09
CA SER A 239 4.01 17.00 -8.06
C SER A 239 2.57 16.73 -7.65
N ILE A 240 1.68 16.48 -8.64
CA ILE A 240 0.26 16.22 -8.41
C ILE A 240 -0.17 15.03 -9.26
N LEU A 241 -0.78 14.04 -8.62
CA LEU A 241 -1.48 12.96 -9.30
C LEU A 241 -2.99 13.16 -9.12
N SER A 242 -3.73 13.10 -10.21
CA SER A 242 -5.20 13.21 -10.24
C SER A 242 -5.79 11.91 -10.75
N LEU A 243 -6.65 11.29 -9.95
CA LEU A 243 -7.34 10.03 -10.24
C LEU A 243 -8.84 10.30 -10.36
N PRO A 244 -9.52 9.82 -11.41
CA PRO A 244 -10.96 10.03 -11.56
C PRO A 244 -11.75 9.22 -10.52
N LEU A 245 -12.83 9.81 -10.01
CA LEU A 245 -13.85 9.09 -9.24
C LEU A 245 -14.94 8.64 -10.22
N ILE A 246 -15.09 7.34 -10.40
CA ILE A 246 -16.00 6.76 -11.41
C ILE A 246 -17.11 5.99 -10.71
N VAL A 247 -18.36 6.36 -11.00
CA VAL A 247 -19.56 5.65 -10.56
C VAL A 247 -20.35 5.22 -11.79
N ARG A 248 -20.61 3.92 -11.95
CA ARG A 248 -21.36 3.34 -13.10
C ARG A 248 -20.84 3.81 -14.46
N GLY A 249 -19.51 3.93 -14.62
CA GLY A 249 -18.88 4.39 -15.86
C GLY A 249 -18.90 5.92 -16.09
N VAL A 250 -19.42 6.68 -15.14
CA VAL A 250 -19.48 8.14 -15.20
C VAL A 250 -18.50 8.74 -14.20
N VAL A 251 -17.66 9.66 -14.66
CA VAL A 251 -16.76 10.43 -13.77
C VAL A 251 -17.59 11.44 -12.99
N ILE A 252 -17.55 11.35 -11.66
CA ILE A 252 -18.30 12.21 -10.74
C ILE A 252 -17.42 13.22 -10.01
N GLY A 253 -16.10 13.08 -10.11
CA GLY A 253 -15.15 13.89 -9.38
C GLY A 253 -13.72 13.40 -9.56
N CYS A 254 -12.86 13.84 -8.66
CA CYS A 254 -11.42 13.57 -8.72
C CYS A 254 -10.83 13.46 -7.32
N LEU A 255 -10.03 12.42 -7.11
CA LEU A 255 -9.07 12.35 -6.03
C LEU A 255 -7.75 12.96 -6.50
N ARG A 256 -7.21 13.95 -5.78
CA ARG A 256 -5.89 14.52 -6.07
C ARG A 256 -4.95 14.28 -4.91
N VAL A 257 -3.73 13.87 -5.25
CA VAL A 257 -2.65 13.59 -4.31
C VAL A 257 -1.49 14.54 -4.61
N TYR A 258 -0.92 15.14 -3.56
CA TYR A 258 0.07 16.20 -3.65
C TYR A 258 1.37 15.77 -2.95
N THR A 259 2.51 16.01 -3.59
CA THR A 259 3.83 15.70 -3.02
C THR A 259 4.58 16.97 -2.63
N GLY A 260 5.43 16.86 -1.61
CA GLY A 260 6.34 17.92 -1.16
C GLY A 260 7.68 17.92 -1.89
N GLU A 261 7.81 17.14 -2.95
CA GLU A 261 9.01 17.00 -3.80
C GLU A 261 8.60 16.67 -5.23
N VAL A 262 9.48 16.94 -6.18
CA VAL A 262 9.29 16.51 -7.58
C VAL A 262 9.59 15.01 -7.65
N ARG A 263 8.57 14.20 -7.93
CA ARG A 263 8.72 12.73 -8.08
C ARG A 263 7.66 12.12 -8.99
N SER A 264 7.99 10.95 -9.50
CA SER A 264 7.03 10.07 -10.17
C SER A 264 6.30 9.18 -9.16
N PHE A 265 5.19 8.59 -9.60
CA PHE A 265 4.45 7.57 -8.87
C PHE A 265 4.69 6.22 -9.53
N SER A 266 5.04 5.20 -8.75
CA SER A 266 5.13 3.83 -9.25
C SER A 266 3.75 3.28 -9.57
N LYS A 267 3.70 2.23 -10.40
CA LYS A 267 2.43 1.56 -10.71
C LYS A 267 1.73 1.07 -9.43
N ASP A 268 2.47 0.46 -8.52
CA ASP A 268 1.93 -0.04 -7.25
C ASP A 268 1.33 1.08 -6.37
N GLU A 269 1.95 2.28 -6.39
CA GLU A 269 1.39 3.44 -5.69
C GLU A 269 0.10 3.94 -6.35
N ILE A 270 0.06 3.99 -7.67
CA ILE A 270 -1.14 4.39 -8.43
C ILE A 270 -2.27 3.39 -8.18
N ASP A 271 -2.00 2.09 -8.30
CA ASP A 271 -2.99 1.02 -8.06
C ASP A 271 -3.53 1.08 -6.61
N PHE A 272 -2.66 1.36 -5.63
CA PHE A 272 -3.07 1.55 -4.24
C PHE A 272 -3.95 2.78 -4.04
N LEU A 273 -3.64 3.90 -4.69
CA LEU A 273 -4.43 5.12 -4.65
C LEU A 273 -5.78 4.97 -5.37
N HIS A 274 -5.87 4.17 -6.43
CA HIS A 274 -7.13 3.77 -7.04
C HIS A 274 -8.05 3.06 -6.05
N GLY A 275 -7.52 2.20 -5.17
CA GLY A 275 -8.30 1.59 -4.10
C GLY A 275 -9.02 2.61 -3.21
N PHE A 276 -8.40 3.76 -2.90
CA PHE A 276 -9.05 4.86 -2.18
C PHE A 276 -10.09 5.59 -3.04
N ALA A 277 -9.80 5.82 -4.32
CA ALA A 277 -10.73 6.45 -5.25
C ALA A 277 -12.02 5.62 -5.40
N ASP A 278 -11.88 4.29 -5.49
CA ASP A 278 -13.00 3.34 -5.57
C ASP A 278 -13.84 3.36 -4.27
N GLN A 279 -13.20 3.38 -3.09
CA GLN A 279 -13.91 3.50 -1.83
C GLN A 279 -14.68 4.83 -1.72
N ALA A 280 -14.10 5.93 -2.19
CA ALA A 280 -14.79 7.21 -2.25
C ALA A 280 -15.99 7.19 -3.20
N ALA A 281 -15.82 6.60 -4.39
CA ALA A 281 -16.88 6.47 -5.38
C ALA A 281 -18.07 5.65 -4.84
N ILE A 282 -17.79 4.50 -4.20
CA ILE A 282 -18.81 3.66 -3.56
C ILE A 282 -19.54 4.41 -2.45
N ALA A 283 -18.81 5.12 -1.58
CA ALA A 283 -19.43 5.88 -0.48
C ALA A 283 -20.35 6.99 -1.00
N ILE A 284 -19.94 7.68 -2.06
CA ILE A 284 -20.73 8.75 -2.69
C ILE A 284 -21.98 8.16 -3.35
N GLU A 285 -21.85 7.03 -4.05
CA GLU A 285 -22.98 6.34 -4.68
C GLU A 285 -24.01 5.88 -3.63
N ASN A 286 -23.55 5.27 -2.55
CA ASN A 286 -24.42 4.83 -1.45
C ASN A 286 -25.16 6.00 -0.82
N ALA A 287 -24.47 7.12 -0.58
CA ALA A 287 -25.11 8.32 -0.01
C ALA A 287 -26.18 8.91 -0.93
N ARG A 288 -25.91 8.99 -2.25
CA ARG A 288 -26.89 9.46 -3.24
C ARG A 288 -28.11 8.53 -3.31
N SER A 289 -27.87 7.22 -3.36
CA SER A 289 -28.97 6.24 -3.40
C SER A 289 -29.83 6.32 -2.13
N TYR A 290 -29.23 6.62 -0.98
CA TYR A 290 -29.98 6.81 0.25
C TYR A 290 -30.82 8.10 0.21
N GLU A 291 -30.27 9.21 -0.29
CA GLU A 291 -30.99 10.47 -0.50
C GLU A 291 -32.18 10.27 -1.45
N ASP A 292 -31.98 9.62 -2.59
CA ASP A 292 -33.04 9.34 -3.57
C ASP A 292 -34.19 8.52 -2.93
N VAL A 293 -33.89 7.49 -2.14
CA VAL A 293 -34.91 6.67 -1.42
C VAL A 293 -35.63 7.48 -0.35
N MET A 294 -34.94 8.36 0.34
CA MET A 294 -35.58 9.22 1.36
C MET A 294 -36.49 10.26 0.74
N ASP A 295 -36.11 10.84 -0.40
CA ASP A 295 -36.95 11.77 -1.15
C ASP A 295 -38.23 11.08 -1.66
N GLU A 296 -38.12 9.86 -2.23
CA GLU A 296 -39.28 9.05 -2.62
C GLU A 296 -40.18 8.70 -1.40
N TYR A 297 -39.59 8.35 -0.27
CA TYR A 297 -40.32 8.06 0.95
C TYR A 297 -41.11 9.27 1.48
N GLU A 298 -40.52 10.46 1.50
CA GLU A 298 -41.21 11.70 1.91
C GLU A 298 -42.38 12.01 0.98
N VAL A 299 -42.24 11.87 -0.35
CA VAL A 299 -43.33 12.03 -1.32
C VAL A 299 -44.49 11.05 -1.04
N ILE A 300 -44.16 9.75 -0.85
CA ILE A 300 -45.19 8.73 -0.56
C ILE A 300 -45.87 9.00 0.77
N LYS A 301 -45.14 9.45 1.76
CA LYS A 301 -45.66 9.77 3.09
C LYS A 301 -46.63 10.95 3.01
N ASP A 302 -46.30 12.00 2.29
CA ASP A 302 -47.18 13.17 2.10
C ASP A 302 -48.43 12.78 1.31
N ASP A 303 -48.32 11.97 0.23
CA ASP A 303 -49.49 11.44 -0.51
C ASP A 303 -50.39 10.57 0.36
N LEU A 304 -49.84 9.77 1.28
CA LEU A 304 -50.60 8.95 2.24
C LEU A 304 -51.32 9.82 3.26
N TRP A 305 -50.68 10.87 3.78
CA TRP A 305 -51.32 11.81 4.70
C TRP A 305 -52.49 12.53 4.05
N ASP A 306 -52.32 13.03 2.79
CA ASP A 306 -53.38 13.66 2.03
C ASP A 306 -54.57 12.70 1.75
N PHE A 307 -54.28 11.39 1.62
CA PHE A 307 -55.31 10.38 1.43
C PHE A 307 -56.10 10.10 2.74
N PHE A 308 -55.42 10.08 3.91
CA PHE A 308 -56.05 9.79 5.21
C PHE A 308 -56.64 11.01 5.91
N ASP A 309 -56.13 12.22 5.62
CA ASP A 309 -56.67 13.48 6.16
C ASP A 309 -56.83 14.54 5.06
N PRO A 310 -57.76 14.32 4.09
CA PRO A 310 -57.97 15.23 2.97
C PRO A 310 -58.52 16.59 3.37
N TYR A 311 -58.83 16.80 4.65
CA TYR A 311 -59.39 18.05 5.19
C TYR A 311 -58.56 18.63 6.32
N GLY A 312 -57.43 18.05 6.72
CA GLY A 312 -56.51 18.59 7.72
C GLY A 312 -57.08 18.60 9.15
N TYR A 313 -57.86 17.60 9.56
CA TYR A 313 -58.50 17.55 10.86
C TYR A 313 -57.83 16.56 11.84
N LEU A 314 -56.74 15.84 11.45
CA LEU A 314 -55.95 15.00 12.31
C LEU A 314 -54.59 15.62 12.57
#